data_388116c205496bb3901b03fa0bb6d454
#
_entry.id   388116c205496bb3901b03fa0bb6d454
#
_cell.length_a   1.000
_cell.length_b   1.000
_cell.length_c   1.000
_cell.angle_alpha   90.00
_cell.angle_beta   90.00
_cell.angle_gamma   90.00
#
_symmetry.space_group_name_H-M   'P 1'
#
loop_
_entity.id
_entity.type
_entity.pdbx_description
1 polymer ?
#
loop_
_entity_poly.entity_id
_entity_poly.type
_entity_poly.pdbx_seq_one_letter_code
_entity_poly.pdbx_strand_id
1 'polypeptide(L)'
;MNKNFEEQEKRAKGGIRLAREEVFKLVFGVEATESTSDELKQNFDIYLQNDEEFIATLNENQLEFIKSSINGIVENYSNIKDIIKKNTKNWAYERIGTVERALLIVATYEFIFKNTPIEVIANEIVELAKEYG
;
A
#
# COMPACT_ATOMS: atom_id res chain seq x y z
N MET A 1 24.67 20.36 0.94
CA MET A 1 23.74 19.49 1.65
C MET A 1 23.75 18.10 1.05
N ASN A 2 23.76 17.11 1.90
CA ASN A 2 23.88 15.73 1.49
C ASN A 2 22.51 15.26 0.95
N LYS A 3 22.50 14.51 -0.14
CA LYS A 3 21.32 14.00 -0.80
C LYS A 3 20.42 13.16 0.13
N ASN A 4 21.04 12.38 1.03
CA ASN A 4 20.31 11.56 2.00
C ASN A 4 19.54 12.41 3.01
N PHE A 5 20.08 13.54 3.41
CA PHE A 5 19.41 14.47 4.32
C PHE A 5 18.17 15.08 3.64
N GLU A 6 18.29 15.47 2.38
CA GLU A 6 17.17 16.01 1.62
C GLU A 6 16.06 14.96 1.44
N GLU A 7 16.41 13.71 1.18
CA GLU A 7 15.46 12.62 1.07
C GLU A 7 14.75 12.34 2.39
N GLN A 8 15.49 12.33 3.50
CA GLN A 8 14.92 12.14 4.83
C GLN A 8 13.97 13.27 5.19
N GLU A 9 14.35 14.51 4.90
CA GLU A 9 13.51 15.67 5.14
C GLU A 9 12.24 15.61 4.28
N LYS A 10 12.38 15.24 3.02
CA LYS A 10 11.25 15.05 2.11
C LYS A 10 10.31 13.96 2.60
N ARG A 11 10.84 12.85 3.11
CA ARG A 11 10.04 11.76 3.67
C ARG A 11 9.28 12.21 4.91
N ALA A 12 9.93 12.91 5.82
CA ALA A 12 9.28 13.43 7.02
C ALA A 12 8.16 14.41 6.66
N LYS A 13 8.35 15.21 5.60
CA LYS A 13 7.38 16.20 5.13
C LYS A 13 6.39 15.64 4.11
N GLY A 14 6.70 14.51 3.46
CA GLY A 14 5.88 13.89 2.42
C GLY A 14 4.59 13.27 2.93
N GLY A 15 4.46 13.19 4.23
CA GLY A 15 3.24 12.77 4.88
C GLY A 15 2.77 11.40 4.44
N ILE A 16 1.48 11.31 4.17
CA ILE A 16 0.82 10.03 3.90
C ILE A 16 1.21 9.44 2.53
N ARG A 17 1.69 10.25 1.60
CA ARG A 17 2.13 9.73 0.30
C ARG A 17 3.22 8.67 0.46
N LEU A 18 4.22 8.93 1.29
CA LEU A 18 5.28 7.96 1.56
C LEU A 18 4.72 6.72 2.25
N ALA A 19 3.86 6.92 3.24
CA ALA A 19 3.24 5.81 3.96
C ALA A 19 2.41 4.92 3.03
N ARG A 20 1.65 5.54 2.13
CA ARG A 20 0.85 4.80 1.14
C ARG A 20 1.74 3.97 0.22
N GLU A 21 2.87 4.52 -0.19
CA GLU A 21 3.84 3.78 -1.01
C GLU A 21 4.36 2.55 -0.28
N GLU A 22 4.63 2.65 1.01
CA GLU A 22 5.09 1.49 1.80
C GLU A 22 4.00 0.43 1.92
N VAL A 23 2.74 0.83 2.11
CA VAL A 23 1.61 -0.10 2.10
C VAL A 23 1.52 -0.81 0.75
N PHE A 24 1.62 -0.05 -0.34
CA PHE A 24 1.59 -0.61 -1.69
C PHE A 24 2.69 -1.65 -1.90
N LYS A 25 3.92 -1.36 -1.49
CA LYS A 25 5.05 -2.29 -1.65
C LYS A 25 4.82 -3.61 -0.93
N LEU A 26 4.27 -3.57 0.28
CA LEU A 26 3.96 -4.77 1.05
C LEU A 26 2.87 -5.60 0.38
N VAL A 27 1.81 -4.94 -0.10
CA VAL A 27 0.73 -5.62 -0.83
C VAL A 27 1.25 -6.20 -2.15
N PHE A 28 2.07 -5.45 -2.87
CA PHE A 28 2.68 -5.91 -4.11
C PHE A 28 3.47 -7.20 -3.89
N GLY A 29 4.28 -7.27 -2.83
CA GLY A 29 5.08 -8.45 -2.53
C GLY A 29 4.23 -9.71 -2.37
N VAL A 30 3.06 -9.58 -1.73
CA VAL A 30 2.15 -10.70 -1.52
C VAL A 30 1.42 -11.07 -2.81
N GLU A 31 0.95 -10.09 -3.59
CA GLU A 31 0.28 -10.35 -4.87
C GLU A 31 1.23 -10.97 -5.89
N ALA A 32 2.50 -10.58 -5.88
CA ALA A 32 3.50 -11.12 -6.80
C ALA A 32 3.75 -12.62 -6.61
N THR A 33 3.58 -13.11 -5.38
CA THR A 33 3.79 -14.53 -5.06
C THR A 33 2.48 -15.32 -4.92
N GLU A 34 1.35 -14.68 -5.21
CA GLU A 34 0.01 -15.26 -5.05
C GLU A 34 -0.23 -15.78 -3.63
N SER A 35 0.30 -15.06 -2.66
CA SER A 35 0.26 -15.45 -1.25
C SER A 35 -1.05 -15.06 -0.58
N THR A 36 -1.23 -15.51 0.66
CA THR A 36 -2.44 -15.29 1.45
C THR A 36 -2.32 -14.04 2.31
N SER A 37 -3.45 -13.65 2.94
CA SER A 37 -3.46 -12.56 3.93
C SER A 37 -2.56 -12.87 5.13
N ASP A 38 -2.40 -14.15 5.49
CA ASP A 38 -1.50 -14.55 6.58
C ASP A 38 -0.05 -14.20 6.25
N GLU A 39 0.35 -14.38 4.98
CA GLU A 39 1.70 -14.00 4.55
C GLU A 39 1.89 -12.49 4.55
N LEU A 40 0.86 -11.73 4.21
CA LEU A 40 0.93 -10.26 4.32
C LEU A 40 1.20 -9.86 5.77
N LYS A 41 0.51 -10.48 6.72
CA LYS A 41 0.72 -10.23 8.14
C LYS A 41 2.14 -10.58 8.56
N GLN A 42 2.63 -11.74 8.16
CA GLN A 42 3.99 -12.19 8.46
C GLN A 42 5.04 -11.24 7.85
N ASN A 43 4.86 -10.87 6.59
CA ASN A 43 5.76 -9.95 5.91
C ASN A 43 5.78 -8.58 6.58
N PHE A 44 4.65 -8.13 7.07
CA PHE A 44 4.56 -6.87 7.79
C PHE A 44 5.31 -6.94 9.12
N ASP A 45 5.17 -8.05 9.86
CA ASP A 45 5.88 -8.25 11.11
C ASP A 45 7.40 -8.24 10.89
N ILE A 46 7.85 -8.89 9.81
CA ILE A 46 9.26 -8.90 9.41
C ILE A 46 9.72 -7.48 9.05
N TYR A 47 8.91 -6.75 8.30
CA TYR A 47 9.17 -5.37 7.91
C TYR A 47 9.41 -4.48 9.14
N LEU A 48 8.55 -4.61 10.15
CA LEU A 48 8.68 -3.81 11.38
C LEU A 48 9.95 -4.16 12.17
N GLN A 49 10.42 -5.39 12.08
CA GLN A 49 11.60 -5.85 12.82
C GLN A 49 12.91 -5.57 12.08
N ASN A 50 12.92 -5.73 10.76
CA ASN A 50 14.17 -5.70 9.99
C ASN A 50 14.52 -4.32 9.42
N ASP A 51 13.55 -3.44 9.28
CA ASP A 51 13.75 -2.11 8.73
C ASP A 51 13.74 -1.02 9.81
N GLU A 52 14.33 -1.31 10.97
CA GLU A 52 14.31 -0.40 12.13
C GLU A 52 14.82 1.01 11.80
N GLU A 53 15.88 1.11 11.01
CA GLU A 53 16.45 2.41 10.63
C GLU A 53 15.44 3.22 9.80
N PHE A 54 14.81 2.56 8.83
CA PHE A 54 13.79 3.22 8.01
C PHE A 54 12.56 3.60 8.84
N ILE A 55 12.09 2.67 9.68
CA ILE A 55 10.93 2.91 10.54
C ILE A 55 11.19 4.12 11.46
N ALA A 56 12.41 4.26 11.97
CA ALA A 56 12.77 5.38 12.83
C ALA A 56 12.72 6.74 12.12
N THR A 57 12.75 6.77 10.77
CA THR A 57 12.61 8.02 9.99
C THR A 57 11.17 8.45 9.82
N LEU A 58 10.20 7.58 10.11
CA LEU A 58 8.78 7.87 9.93
C LEU A 58 8.25 8.66 11.12
N ASN A 59 7.34 9.61 10.85
CA ASN A 59 6.62 10.27 11.93
C ASN A 59 5.46 9.37 12.41
N GLU A 60 4.84 9.76 13.52
CA GLU A 60 3.75 8.99 14.12
C GLU A 60 2.58 8.78 13.17
N ASN A 61 2.21 9.79 12.39
CA ASN A 61 1.10 9.71 11.46
C ASN A 61 1.39 8.73 10.32
N GLN A 62 2.61 8.74 9.81
CA GLN A 62 3.02 7.80 8.77
C GLN A 62 3.00 6.36 9.26
N LEU A 63 3.59 6.13 10.42
CA LEU A 63 3.65 4.78 11.00
C LEU A 63 2.27 4.26 11.33
N GLU A 64 1.41 5.11 11.91
CA GLU A 64 0.02 4.74 12.20
C GLU A 64 -0.75 4.41 10.92
N PHE A 65 -0.54 5.18 9.85
CA PHE A 65 -1.17 4.90 8.56
C PHE A 65 -0.77 3.53 8.03
N ILE A 66 0.53 3.22 8.07
CA ILE A 66 1.03 1.93 7.59
C ILE A 66 0.43 0.79 8.41
N LYS A 67 0.49 0.87 9.74
CA LYS A 67 -0.02 -0.18 10.63
C LYS A 67 -1.52 -0.39 10.46
N SER A 68 -2.30 0.67 10.48
CA SER A 68 -3.76 0.58 10.36
C SER A 68 -4.17 0.06 8.98
N SER A 69 -3.47 0.49 7.93
CA SER A 69 -3.77 0.06 6.57
C SER A 69 -3.45 -1.41 6.35
N ILE A 70 -2.28 -1.86 6.78
CA ILE A 70 -1.91 -3.28 6.61
C ILE A 70 -2.83 -4.17 7.44
N ASN A 71 -3.10 -3.82 8.70
CA ASN A 71 -4.00 -4.61 9.53
C ASN A 71 -5.41 -4.65 8.94
N GLY A 72 -5.91 -3.53 8.44
CA GLY A 72 -7.23 -3.46 7.82
C GLY A 72 -7.31 -4.25 6.52
N ILE A 73 -6.27 -4.19 5.69
CA ILE A 73 -6.21 -4.97 4.46
C ILE A 73 -6.15 -6.47 4.78
N VAL A 74 -5.34 -6.88 5.75
CA VAL A 74 -5.28 -8.28 6.19
C VAL A 74 -6.65 -8.80 6.61
N GLU A 75 -7.36 -8.04 7.44
CA GLU A 75 -8.70 -8.43 7.92
C GLU A 75 -9.73 -8.52 6.80
N ASN A 76 -9.59 -7.71 5.77
CA ASN A 76 -10.59 -7.56 4.71
C ASN A 76 -10.10 -8.04 3.35
N TYR A 77 -9.01 -8.79 3.30
CA TYR A 77 -8.32 -9.12 2.06
C TYR A 77 -9.24 -9.81 1.05
N SER A 78 -9.94 -10.85 1.51
CA SER A 78 -10.86 -11.62 0.65
C SER A 78 -12.02 -10.73 0.17
N ASN A 79 -12.59 -9.93 1.05
CA ASN A 79 -13.69 -9.03 0.71
C ASN A 79 -13.25 -7.96 -0.29
N ILE A 80 -12.06 -7.41 -0.11
CA ILE A 80 -11.51 -6.41 -1.04
C ILE A 80 -11.34 -7.02 -2.44
N LYS A 81 -10.76 -8.22 -2.52
CA LYS A 81 -10.61 -8.92 -3.79
C LYS A 81 -11.94 -9.21 -4.46
N ASP A 82 -12.95 -9.60 -3.69
CA ASP A 82 -14.30 -9.85 -4.23
C ASP A 82 -14.91 -8.58 -4.81
N ILE A 83 -14.73 -7.45 -4.13
CA ILE A 83 -15.20 -6.16 -4.64
C ILE A 83 -14.53 -5.84 -5.98
N ILE A 84 -13.22 -6.01 -6.06
CA ILE A 84 -12.46 -5.77 -7.30
C ILE A 84 -12.98 -6.68 -8.41
N LYS A 85 -13.12 -7.97 -8.15
CA LYS A 85 -13.61 -8.95 -9.14
C LYS A 85 -15.00 -8.62 -9.67
N LYS A 86 -15.90 -8.15 -8.79
CA LYS A 86 -17.26 -7.76 -9.19
C LYS A 86 -17.29 -6.53 -10.10
N ASN A 87 -16.28 -5.67 -10.00
CA ASN A 87 -16.23 -4.40 -10.72
C ASN A 87 -15.28 -4.43 -11.92
N THR A 88 -14.66 -5.56 -12.22
CA THR A 88 -13.78 -5.74 -13.39
C THR A 88 -14.39 -6.75 -14.35
N LYS A 89 -15.58 -6.45 -14.84
CA LYS A 89 -16.44 -7.39 -15.62
C LYS A 89 -15.78 -7.98 -16.87
N ASN A 90 -14.88 -7.24 -17.51
CA ASN A 90 -14.25 -7.67 -18.75
C ASN A 90 -12.86 -8.26 -18.56
N TRP A 91 -12.41 -8.38 -17.31
CA TRP A 91 -11.04 -8.82 -17.01
C TRP A 91 -11.07 -9.86 -15.87
N ALA A 92 -10.49 -11.02 -16.13
CA ALA A 92 -10.23 -11.96 -15.03
C ALA A 92 -9.18 -11.34 -14.09
N TYR A 93 -9.39 -11.46 -12.79
CA TYR A 93 -8.50 -10.90 -11.78
C TYR A 93 -7.04 -11.34 -12.01
N GLU A 94 -6.86 -12.60 -12.38
CA GLU A 94 -5.54 -13.21 -12.63
C GLU A 94 -4.82 -12.61 -13.83
N ARG A 95 -5.56 -11.95 -14.74
CA ARG A 95 -4.99 -11.29 -15.92
C ARG A 95 -4.63 -9.83 -15.67
N ILE A 96 -5.10 -9.28 -14.56
CA ILE A 96 -4.71 -7.93 -14.15
C ILE A 96 -3.25 -8.02 -13.70
N GLY A 97 -2.41 -7.09 -14.14
CA GLY A 97 -0.99 -7.08 -13.75
C GLY A 97 -0.82 -6.97 -12.24
N THR A 98 0.30 -7.48 -11.73
CA THR A 98 0.56 -7.51 -10.29
C THR A 98 0.58 -6.11 -9.67
N VAL A 99 1.21 -5.14 -10.35
CA VAL A 99 1.24 -3.74 -9.90
C VAL A 99 -0.19 -3.20 -9.80
N GLU A 100 -0.97 -3.40 -10.84
CA GLU A 100 -2.34 -2.90 -10.93
C GLU A 100 -3.24 -3.55 -9.87
N ARG A 101 -3.07 -4.85 -9.62
CA ARG A 101 -3.82 -5.52 -8.55
C ARG A 101 -3.50 -4.92 -7.19
N ALA A 102 -2.22 -4.71 -6.89
CA ALA A 102 -1.81 -4.10 -5.62
C ALA A 102 -2.37 -2.68 -5.48
N LEU A 103 -2.31 -1.88 -6.55
CA LEU A 103 -2.89 -0.53 -6.56
C LEU A 103 -4.39 -0.56 -6.31
N LEU A 104 -5.10 -1.50 -6.94
CA LEU A 104 -6.55 -1.65 -6.75
C LEU A 104 -6.89 -2.05 -5.32
N ILE A 105 -6.10 -2.94 -4.71
CA ILE A 105 -6.31 -3.35 -3.32
C ILE A 105 -6.17 -2.15 -2.38
N VAL A 106 -5.09 -1.38 -2.52
CA VAL A 106 -4.85 -0.20 -1.69
C VAL A 106 -5.95 0.84 -1.89
N ALA A 107 -6.29 1.13 -3.15
CA ALA A 107 -7.32 2.12 -3.49
C ALA A 107 -8.68 1.73 -2.92
N THR A 108 -9.08 0.47 -3.10
CA THR A 108 -10.37 -0.04 -2.62
C THR A 108 -10.42 0.04 -1.10
N TYR A 109 -9.34 -0.35 -0.42
CA TYR A 109 -9.27 -0.27 1.02
C TYR A 109 -9.45 1.18 1.51
N GLU A 110 -8.71 2.11 0.95
CA GLU A 110 -8.79 3.52 1.38
C GLU A 110 -10.17 4.12 1.09
N PHE A 111 -10.73 3.81 -0.07
CA PHE A 111 -12.05 4.35 -0.45
C PHE A 111 -13.15 3.86 0.48
N ILE A 112 -13.17 2.56 0.76
CA ILE A 112 -14.27 1.95 1.51
C ILE A 112 -14.06 2.04 3.02
N PHE A 113 -12.85 1.80 3.51
CA PHE A 113 -12.60 1.67 4.95
C PHE A 113 -12.00 2.91 5.59
N LYS A 114 -11.34 3.78 4.81
CA LYS A 114 -10.75 5.02 5.32
C LYS A 114 -11.48 6.29 4.87
N ASN A 115 -12.45 6.15 3.99
CA ASN A 115 -13.20 7.27 3.41
C ASN A 115 -12.30 8.32 2.76
N THR A 116 -11.18 7.90 2.19
CA THR A 116 -10.30 8.81 1.47
C THR A 116 -11.03 9.36 0.25
N PRO A 117 -11.01 10.69 0.01
CA PRO A 117 -11.67 11.26 -1.16
C PRO A 117 -11.17 10.64 -2.47
N ILE A 118 -12.09 10.39 -3.39
CA ILE A 118 -11.77 9.70 -4.65
C ILE A 118 -10.72 10.46 -5.47
N GLU A 119 -10.73 11.78 -5.42
CA GLU A 119 -9.76 12.61 -6.14
C GLU A 119 -8.34 12.39 -5.61
N VAL A 120 -8.19 12.22 -4.30
CA VAL A 120 -6.91 11.93 -3.66
C VAL A 120 -6.43 10.55 -4.08
N ILE A 121 -7.31 9.54 -4.01
CA ILE A 121 -6.98 8.16 -4.40
C ILE A 121 -6.54 8.13 -5.87
N ALA A 122 -7.31 8.73 -6.76
CA ALA A 122 -7.01 8.72 -8.19
C ALA A 122 -5.63 9.34 -8.46
N ASN A 123 -5.33 10.48 -7.84
CA ASN A 123 -4.06 11.15 -8.02
C ASN A 123 -2.89 10.31 -7.50
N GLU A 124 -3.03 9.73 -6.30
CA GLU A 124 -1.97 8.94 -5.68
C GLU A 124 -1.72 7.63 -6.43
N ILE A 125 -2.78 6.98 -6.92
CA ILE A 125 -2.66 5.76 -7.71
C ILE A 125 -1.93 6.03 -9.03
N VAL A 126 -2.24 7.15 -9.70
CA VAL A 126 -1.54 7.54 -10.93
C VAL A 126 -0.05 7.75 -10.66
N GLU A 127 0.31 8.41 -9.57
CA GLU A 127 1.71 8.64 -9.22
C GLU A 127 2.46 7.31 -8.95
N LEU A 128 1.85 6.39 -8.23
CA LEU A 128 2.44 5.07 -7.99
C LEU A 128 2.56 4.26 -9.28
N ALA A 129 1.55 4.33 -10.14
CA ALA A 129 1.57 3.63 -11.43
C ALA A 129 2.70 4.14 -12.33
N LYS A 130 3.00 5.44 -12.30
CA LYS A 130 4.12 6.02 -13.06
C LYS A 130 5.46 5.48 -12.56
N GLU A 131 5.60 5.26 -11.26
CA GLU A 131 6.85 4.81 -10.67
C GLU A 131 7.07 3.31 -10.82
N TYR A 132 6.04 2.50 -10.66
CA TYR A 132 6.14 1.04 -10.58
C TYR A 132 5.53 0.29 -11.78
N GLY A 133 4.73 0.95 -12.55
CA GLY A 133 4.03 0.36 -13.71
C GLY A 133 4.77 0.32 -15.03
#